data_21dca54b7d8e0bbea8b8bb8aca555291
#
_entry.id   21dca54b7d8e0bbea8b8bb8aca555291
#
_cell.length_a   1.000
_cell.length_b   1.000
_cell.length_c   1.000
_cell.angle_alpha   90.00
_cell.angle_beta   90.00
_cell.angle_gamma   90.00
#
_symmetry.space_group_name_H-M   'P 1'
#
loop_
_entity.id
_entity.type
_entity.pdbx_description
1 polymer ?
#
loop_
_entity_poly.entity_id
_entity_poly.type
_entity_poly.pdbx_seq_one_letter_code
_entity_poly.pdbx_strand_id
1 'polypeptide(L)'
;MDPSDEFCPPSRNIKLTIQYNGTNYHGWQRQIGQISIQEVIQAAIEKMTGEQVCLIGSGRTDAGVHALAQVANFHTDSKIPLEGFLKGLNSLLPEDIAILATSEVFPDFHSIRDSICKIYCYHILVSDTKIPFWNKRAWLLNRSLDIHSMETALPSLIGTHDFSAFKASGSNTKTGIRTIYLCEIKPINREIFPPSGGLHYMFTIAADGFLRYMVRNIVGLLVQIGLGTRSYEDMANVIASKDRSSAGPTAPPQGLYLKQVYYDKSEIPFIIKLSD
;
A
#
# COMPACT_ATOMS: atom_id res chain seq x y z
N MET A 1 -24.92 5.23 40.95
CA MET A 1 -23.71 5.07 40.15
C MET A 1 -22.79 4.20 40.99
N ASP A 2 -22.61 2.97 40.53
CA ASP A 2 -21.74 1.99 41.18
C ASP A 2 -20.28 2.38 40.89
N PRO A 3 -19.40 2.48 41.92
CA PRO A 3 -17.98 2.86 41.69
C PRO A 3 -17.13 1.79 41.01
N SER A 4 -17.75 0.72 40.50
CA SER A 4 -17.06 -0.45 39.93
C SER A 4 -16.91 -0.45 38.39
N ASP A 5 -17.43 0.56 37.69
CA ASP A 5 -17.20 0.74 36.27
C ASP A 5 -15.94 1.62 36.02
N GLU A 6 -14.81 1.28 36.63
CA GLU A 6 -13.51 1.73 36.13
C GLU A 6 -13.28 1.05 34.78
N PHE A 7 -13.48 1.83 33.71
CA PHE A 7 -12.98 1.47 32.36
C PHE A 7 -11.47 1.33 32.46
N CYS A 8 -11.02 0.12 32.79
CA CYS A 8 -9.61 -0.22 32.74
C CYS A 8 -9.28 -0.35 31.25
N PRO A 9 -8.51 0.59 30.65
CA PRO A 9 -8.13 0.43 29.25
C PRO A 9 -7.34 -0.87 29.08
N PRO A 10 -7.49 -1.59 27.96
CA PRO A 10 -6.72 -2.80 27.72
C PRO A 10 -5.24 -2.53 27.95
N SER A 11 -4.56 -3.41 28.68
CA SER A 11 -3.22 -3.16 29.23
C SER A 11 -2.13 -3.06 28.19
N ARG A 12 -2.35 -3.56 26.96
CA ARG A 12 -1.34 -3.67 25.90
C ARG A 12 -1.88 -3.26 24.54
N ASN A 13 -1.06 -2.53 23.77
CA ASN A 13 -1.30 -2.23 22.38
C ASN A 13 -0.21 -2.88 21.53
N ILE A 14 -0.56 -3.88 20.73
CA ILE A 14 0.36 -4.68 19.94
C ILE A 14 0.36 -4.19 18.49
N LYS A 15 1.53 -3.80 18.02
CA LYS A 15 1.77 -3.43 16.60
C LYS A 15 2.32 -4.64 15.85
N LEU A 16 1.73 -4.92 14.69
CA LEU A 16 2.15 -5.95 13.74
C LEU A 16 2.70 -5.32 12.47
N THR A 17 3.83 -5.84 11.98
CA THR A 17 4.28 -5.63 10.59
C THR A 17 3.91 -6.86 9.79
N ILE A 18 3.19 -6.67 8.67
CA ILE A 18 2.47 -7.74 7.97
C ILE A 18 2.86 -7.72 6.50
N GLN A 19 3.21 -8.89 5.97
CA GLN A 19 3.39 -9.12 4.54
C GLN A 19 2.25 -9.98 4.01
N TYR A 20 1.73 -9.68 2.83
CA TYR A 20 0.73 -10.53 2.19
C TYR A 20 0.73 -10.47 0.67
N ASN A 21 0.40 -11.59 0.06
CA ASN A 21 -0.01 -11.70 -1.33
C ASN A 21 -1.53 -11.53 -1.41
N GLY A 22 -2.00 -10.38 -1.87
CA GLY A 22 -3.43 -10.03 -1.88
C GLY A 22 -4.25 -10.70 -2.98
N THR A 23 -3.66 -11.57 -3.80
CA THR A 23 -4.30 -12.17 -4.99
C THR A 23 -5.67 -12.81 -4.70
N ASN A 24 -5.79 -13.51 -3.57
CA ASN A 24 -6.99 -14.28 -3.22
C ASN A 24 -7.94 -13.51 -2.28
N TYR A 25 -7.68 -12.23 -2.02
CA TYR A 25 -8.41 -11.43 -1.03
C TYR A 25 -9.10 -10.25 -1.68
N HIS A 26 -10.26 -9.89 -1.11
CA HIS A 26 -11.01 -8.68 -1.48
C HIS A 26 -10.46 -7.42 -0.80
N GLY A 27 -9.13 -7.33 -0.67
CA GLY A 27 -8.38 -6.25 -0.07
C GLY A 27 -8.19 -6.40 1.44
N TRP A 28 -7.76 -5.31 2.06
CA TRP A 28 -7.49 -5.28 3.49
C TRP A 28 -8.77 -5.35 4.33
N GLN A 29 -9.71 -4.44 4.07
CA GLN A 29 -10.85 -4.18 4.95
C GLN A 29 -11.89 -5.30 4.91
N ARG A 30 -12.34 -5.76 6.10
CA ARG A 30 -13.45 -6.69 6.26
C ARG A 30 -14.72 -6.19 5.56
N GLN A 31 -15.35 -7.07 4.80
CA GLN A 31 -16.58 -6.85 4.07
C GLN A 31 -17.47 -8.08 4.18
N ILE A 32 -18.80 -7.89 4.22
CA ILE A 32 -19.75 -9.00 4.34
C ILE A 32 -19.65 -9.91 3.11
N GLY A 33 -19.49 -11.20 3.34
CA GLY A 33 -19.48 -12.21 2.28
C GLY A 33 -18.19 -12.25 1.43
N GLN A 34 -17.13 -11.57 1.84
CA GLN A 34 -15.87 -11.49 1.11
C GLN A 34 -14.68 -11.75 2.06
N ILE A 35 -13.78 -12.66 1.69
CA ILE A 35 -12.57 -12.93 2.49
C ILE A 35 -11.61 -11.74 2.36
N SER A 36 -11.18 -11.18 3.49
CA SER A 36 -10.25 -10.05 3.57
C SER A 36 -9.04 -10.37 4.45
N ILE A 37 -7.92 -9.65 4.23
CA ILE A 37 -6.70 -9.81 5.02
C ILE A 37 -6.97 -9.52 6.50
N GLN A 38 -7.68 -8.44 6.81
CA GLN A 38 -8.02 -8.03 8.17
C GLN A 38 -8.79 -9.13 8.91
N GLU A 39 -9.79 -9.72 8.28
CA GLU A 39 -10.62 -10.76 8.86
C GLU A 39 -9.84 -12.02 9.20
N VAL A 40 -8.96 -12.48 8.30
CA VAL A 40 -8.13 -13.67 8.51
C VAL A 40 -7.17 -13.47 9.69
N ILE A 41 -6.53 -12.28 9.78
CA ILE A 41 -5.63 -11.98 10.89
C ILE A 41 -6.40 -11.84 12.21
N GLN A 42 -7.56 -11.17 12.22
CA GLN A 42 -8.40 -11.05 13.42
C GLN A 42 -8.82 -12.44 13.94
N ALA A 43 -9.25 -13.33 13.06
CA ALA A 43 -9.63 -14.69 13.45
C ALA A 43 -8.44 -15.47 14.05
N ALA A 44 -7.23 -15.27 13.53
CA ALA A 44 -6.02 -15.89 14.10
C ALA A 44 -5.69 -15.32 15.50
N ILE A 45 -5.82 -14.00 15.69
CA ILE A 45 -5.63 -13.37 17.00
C ILE A 45 -6.68 -13.89 18.00
N GLU A 46 -7.94 -13.88 17.62
CA GLU A 46 -9.06 -14.38 18.44
C GLU A 46 -8.86 -15.85 18.86
N LYS A 47 -8.39 -16.69 17.91
CA LYS A 47 -8.07 -18.10 18.22
C LYS A 47 -6.93 -18.26 19.22
N MET A 48 -5.96 -17.32 19.23
CA MET A 48 -4.82 -17.38 20.16
C MET A 48 -5.15 -16.83 21.54
N THR A 49 -5.91 -15.76 21.61
CA THR A 49 -6.13 -14.98 22.83
C THR A 49 -7.45 -15.30 23.51
N GLY A 50 -8.43 -15.79 22.75
CA GLY A 50 -9.83 -15.89 23.18
C GLY A 50 -10.57 -14.55 23.17
N GLU A 51 -9.92 -13.46 22.74
CA GLU A 51 -10.44 -12.10 22.74
C GLU A 51 -10.91 -11.65 21.36
N GLN A 52 -12.07 -11.02 21.28
CA GLN A 52 -12.48 -10.29 20.08
C GLN A 52 -11.73 -8.97 20.01
N VAL A 53 -10.84 -8.83 19.03
CA VAL A 53 -10.01 -7.63 18.87
C VAL A 53 -10.44 -6.80 17.67
N CYS A 54 -10.21 -5.48 17.75
CA CYS A 54 -10.30 -4.57 16.61
C CYS A 54 -8.92 -4.36 16.02
N LEU A 55 -8.62 -4.99 14.88
CA LEU A 55 -7.35 -4.82 14.17
C LEU A 55 -7.42 -3.60 13.25
N ILE A 56 -6.59 -2.59 13.51
CA ILE A 56 -6.57 -1.32 12.78
C ILE A 56 -5.35 -1.30 11.86
N GLY A 57 -5.55 -1.41 10.54
CA GLY A 57 -4.46 -1.32 9.55
C GLY A 57 -4.14 0.12 9.17
N SER A 58 -2.87 0.44 8.92
CA SER A 58 -2.40 1.81 8.59
C SER A 58 -3.00 2.37 7.30
N GLY A 59 -3.39 1.50 6.38
CA GLY A 59 -4.05 1.87 5.12
C GLY A 59 -4.83 0.70 4.54
N ARG A 60 -5.91 1.03 3.85
CA ARG A 60 -6.67 0.02 3.09
C ARG A 60 -5.96 -0.25 1.78
N THR A 61 -5.84 -1.51 1.41
CA THR A 61 -5.45 -1.95 0.07
C THR A 61 -6.68 -2.50 -0.65
N ASP A 62 -6.76 -2.31 -1.96
CA ASP A 62 -7.85 -2.82 -2.79
C ASP A 62 -7.71 -4.34 -3.01
N ALA A 63 -8.77 -4.97 -3.51
CA ALA A 63 -8.74 -6.37 -3.93
C ALA A 63 -7.58 -6.65 -4.89
N GLY A 64 -6.81 -7.70 -4.63
CA GLY A 64 -5.65 -8.09 -5.44
C GLY A 64 -4.38 -7.27 -5.24
N VAL A 65 -4.38 -6.26 -4.37
CA VAL A 65 -3.20 -5.46 -4.02
C VAL A 65 -2.41 -6.16 -2.92
N HIS A 66 -1.08 -6.13 -3.01
CA HIS A 66 -0.16 -6.78 -2.08
C HIS A 66 0.38 -5.81 -1.03
N ALA A 67 1.07 -6.35 -0.02
CA ALA A 67 1.89 -5.56 0.90
C ALA A 67 3.18 -6.29 1.26
N LEU A 68 4.27 -5.52 1.34
CA LEU A 68 5.56 -5.99 1.86
C LEU A 68 5.71 -5.69 3.35
N ALA A 69 5.12 -4.56 3.83
CA ALA A 69 5.17 -4.16 5.22
C ALA A 69 3.95 -3.29 5.58
N GLN A 70 2.75 -3.86 5.52
CA GLN A 70 1.56 -3.27 6.12
C GLN A 70 1.75 -3.22 7.64
N VAL A 71 1.31 -2.15 8.27
CA VAL A 71 1.30 -2.04 9.74
C VAL A 71 -0.13 -2.05 10.24
N ALA A 72 -0.36 -2.82 11.30
CA ALA A 72 -1.64 -2.80 12.02
C ALA A 72 -1.40 -2.84 13.53
N ASN A 73 -2.34 -2.36 14.32
CA ASN A 73 -2.32 -2.50 15.77
C ASN A 73 -3.66 -2.98 16.30
N PHE A 74 -3.62 -3.61 17.46
CA PHE A 74 -4.78 -4.03 18.23
C PHE A 74 -4.49 -3.98 19.74
N HIS A 75 -5.54 -3.80 20.52
CA HIS A 75 -5.46 -3.84 21.98
C HIS A 75 -5.83 -5.25 22.49
N THR A 76 -5.17 -5.68 23.60
CA THR A 76 -5.38 -6.99 24.21
C THR A 76 -4.97 -6.99 25.68
N ASP A 77 -5.66 -7.78 26.51
CA ASP A 77 -5.27 -8.08 27.88
C ASP A 77 -4.45 -9.37 28.00
N SER A 78 -4.27 -10.06 26.87
CA SER A 78 -3.49 -11.29 26.78
C SER A 78 -2.04 -11.07 27.22
N LYS A 79 -1.55 -11.99 28.07
CA LYS A 79 -0.16 -12.03 28.56
C LYS A 79 0.81 -12.77 27.62
N ILE A 80 0.36 -13.16 26.43
CA ILE A 80 1.20 -13.81 25.43
C ILE A 80 2.39 -12.89 25.13
N PRO A 81 3.66 -13.37 25.21
CA PRO A 81 4.83 -12.57 24.88
C PRO A 81 4.85 -12.24 23.38
N LEU A 82 5.55 -11.16 22.98
CA LEU A 82 5.63 -10.72 21.58
C LEU A 82 6.11 -11.82 20.63
N GLU A 83 7.10 -12.59 21.05
CA GLU A 83 7.59 -13.74 20.25
C GLU A 83 6.53 -14.84 20.12
N GLY A 84 5.67 -15.02 21.14
CA GLY A 84 4.52 -15.90 21.11
C GLY A 84 3.48 -15.46 20.09
N PHE A 85 3.18 -14.16 20.02
CA PHE A 85 2.32 -13.61 18.96
C PHE A 85 2.95 -13.82 17.59
N LEU A 86 4.25 -13.53 17.40
CA LEU A 86 4.93 -13.70 16.13
C LEU A 86 4.87 -15.14 15.62
N LYS A 87 5.25 -16.11 16.46
CA LYS A 87 5.27 -17.53 16.08
C LYS A 87 3.86 -18.11 15.96
N GLY A 88 2.99 -17.79 16.92
CA GLY A 88 1.63 -18.32 16.98
C GLY A 88 0.77 -17.85 15.81
N LEU A 89 0.81 -16.56 15.48
CA LEU A 89 0.07 -16.04 14.32
C LEU A 89 0.57 -16.69 13.03
N ASN A 90 1.88 -16.76 12.80
CA ASN A 90 2.43 -17.39 11.59
C ASN A 90 2.11 -18.89 11.48
N SER A 91 1.85 -19.59 12.60
CA SER A 91 1.42 -20.99 12.56
C SER A 91 -0.07 -21.17 12.21
N LEU A 92 -0.88 -20.11 12.38
CA LEU A 92 -2.32 -20.13 12.14
C LEU A 92 -2.72 -19.50 10.81
N LEU A 93 -1.89 -18.58 10.31
CA LEU A 93 -2.13 -17.84 9.06
C LEU A 93 -1.85 -18.73 7.84
N PRO A 94 -2.56 -18.51 6.73
CA PRO A 94 -2.26 -19.16 5.47
C PRO A 94 -0.91 -18.67 4.89
N GLU A 95 -0.34 -19.44 3.95
CA GLU A 95 1.00 -19.18 3.37
C GLU A 95 1.14 -17.83 2.66
N ASP A 96 0.04 -17.20 2.28
CA ASP A 96 0.01 -15.91 1.59
C ASP A 96 -0.10 -14.70 2.55
N ILE A 97 -0.10 -14.92 3.88
CA ILE A 97 -0.05 -13.88 4.91
C ILE A 97 1.01 -14.23 5.96
N ALA A 98 1.93 -13.30 6.25
CA ALA A 98 2.94 -13.47 7.27
C ALA A 98 3.07 -12.25 8.18
N ILE A 99 3.25 -12.48 9.48
CA ILE A 99 3.66 -11.46 10.45
C ILE A 99 5.18 -11.43 10.46
N LEU A 100 5.76 -10.29 10.06
CA LEU A 100 7.21 -10.12 9.99
C LEU A 100 7.81 -9.67 11.32
N ALA A 101 7.06 -8.87 12.08
CA ALA A 101 7.48 -8.34 13.37
C ALA A 101 6.28 -8.03 14.26
N THR A 102 6.52 -8.12 15.56
CA THR A 102 5.59 -7.71 16.63
C THR A 102 6.30 -6.76 17.58
N SER A 103 5.64 -5.73 18.04
CA SER A 103 6.14 -4.83 19.07
C SER A 103 4.99 -4.32 19.95
N GLU A 104 5.28 -4.07 21.21
CA GLU A 104 4.38 -3.35 22.08
C GLU A 104 4.61 -1.85 21.91
N VAL A 105 3.54 -1.10 21.78
CA VAL A 105 3.56 0.35 21.52
C VAL A 105 2.77 1.07 22.59
N PHE A 106 2.87 2.40 22.65
CA PHE A 106 2.09 3.19 23.60
C PHE A 106 0.59 2.89 23.45
N PRO A 107 -0.19 2.97 24.55
CA PRO A 107 -1.62 2.63 24.53
C PRO A 107 -2.44 3.46 23.55
N ASP A 108 -2.06 4.71 23.30
CA ASP A 108 -2.72 5.64 22.38
C ASP A 108 -2.23 5.58 20.93
N PHE A 109 -1.21 4.76 20.65
CA PHE A 109 -0.71 4.56 19.28
C PHE A 109 -1.83 4.06 18.36
N HIS A 110 -1.89 4.67 17.16
CA HIS A 110 -2.91 4.34 16.16
C HIS A 110 -2.30 4.26 14.76
N SER A 111 -2.28 3.08 14.17
CA SER A 111 -1.59 2.81 12.91
C SER A 111 -1.98 3.71 11.72
N ILE A 112 -3.17 4.33 11.73
CA ILE A 112 -3.58 5.31 10.70
C ILE A 112 -3.14 6.72 11.05
N ARG A 113 -3.48 7.20 12.26
CA ARG A 113 -3.30 8.61 12.63
C ARG A 113 -1.84 9.00 12.76
N ASP A 114 -1.03 8.10 13.33
CA ASP A 114 0.35 8.37 13.65
C ASP A 114 1.30 8.06 12.50
N SER A 115 0.76 7.55 11.37
CA SER A 115 1.57 7.33 10.18
C SER A 115 1.89 8.65 9.50
N ILE A 116 3.17 8.91 9.26
CA ILE A 116 3.69 10.15 8.67
C ILE A 116 4.09 10.00 7.21
N CYS A 117 4.42 8.78 6.79
CA CYS A 117 4.76 8.49 5.39
C CYS A 117 4.41 7.06 5.04
N LYS A 118 3.92 6.86 3.81
CA LYS A 118 3.68 5.55 3.21
C LYS A 118 4.36 5.48 1.87
N ILE A 119 4.99 4.34 1.60
CA ILE A 119 5.61 4.06 0.30
C ILE A 119 4.83 2.95 -0.37
N TYR A 120 4.45 3.20 -1.61
CA TYR A 120 3.97 2.17 -2.52
C TYR A 120 4.97 1.93 -3.64
N CYS A 121 5.04 0.70 -4.13
CA CYS A 121 5.70 0.40 -5.39
C CYS A 121 4.74 -0.32 -6.34
N TYR A 122 4.97 -0.11 -7.63
CA TYR A 122 4.17 -0.73 -8.69
C TYR A 122 5.10 -1.40 -9.71
N HIS A 123 4.88 -2.68 -9.95
CA HIS A 123 5.69 -3.49 -10.87
C HIS A 123 5.07 -3.54 -12.25
N ILE A 124 5.83 -3.12 -13.27
CA ILE A 124 5.48 -3.16 -14.69
C ILE A 124 6.48 -4.07 -15.40
N LEU A 125 5.98 -5.03 -16.13
CA LEU A 125 6.78 -5.92 -16.98
C LEU A 125 6.46 -5.62 -18.44
N VAL A 126 7.49 -5.55 -19.27
CA VAL A 126 7.35 -5.44 -20.72
C VAL A 126 7.93 -6.70 -21.35
N SER A 127 7.08 -7.51 -21.98
CA SER A 127 7.50 -8.76 -22.63
C SER A 127 6.43 -9.23 -23.60
N ASP A 128 6.85 -9.80 -24.72
CA ASP A 128 5.97 -10.41 -25.72
C ASP A 128 5.42 -11.78 -25.27
N THR A 129 6.02 -12.36 -24.22
CA THR A 129 5.62 -13.65 -23.66
C THR A 129 5.15 -13.52 -22.23
N LYS A 130 4.33 -14.48 -21.80
CA LYS A 130 3.93 -14.60 -20.38
C LYS A 130 5.15 -14.91 -19.53
N ILE A 131 5.18 -14.32 -18.31
CA ILE A 131 6.22 -14.56 -17.30
C ILE A 131 5.55 -15.19 -16.08
N PRO A 132 5.51 -16.55 -15.98
CA PRO A 132 4.71 -17.26 -14.97
C PRO A 132 5.03 -16.87 -13.53
N PHE A 133 6.30 -16.64 -13.17
CA PHE A 133 6.72 -16.21 -11.82
C PHE A 133 6.17 -14.86 -11.38
N TRP A 134 5.77 -14.01 -12.33
CA TRP A 134 5.17 -12.70 -12.10
C TRP A 134 3.65 -12.68 -12.34
N ASN A 135 3.05 -13.85 -12.61
CA ASN A 135 1.61 -13.93 -12.74
C ASN A 135 0.92 -13.43 -11.48
N LYS A 136 -0.05 -12.51 -11.64
CA LYS A 136 -0.75 -11.83 -10.54
C LYS A 136 0.16 -11.08 -9.55
N ARG A 137 1.37 -10.68 -9.97
CA ARG A 137 2.36 -9.95 -9.16
C ARG A 137 2.91 -8.70 -9.85
N ALA A 138 2.59 -8.49 -11.11
CA ALA A 138 2.97 -7.32 -11.89
C ALA A 138 1.96 -7.06 -13.02
N TRP A 139 2.02 -5.88 -13.61
CA TRP A 139 1.29 -5.57 -14.83
C TRP A 139 2.17 -5.91 -16.03
N LEU A 140 1.79 -6.93 -16.76
CA LEU A 140 2.47 -7.32 -18.00
C LEU A 140 1.92 -6.53 -19.19
N LEU A 141 2.80 -5.88 -19.91
CA LEU A 141 2.55 -5.17 -21.15
C LEU A 141 3.32 -5.86 -22.28
N ASN A 142 2.72 -5.92 -23.48
CA ASN A 142 3.35 -6.46 -24.69
C ASN A 142 3.84 -5.36 -25.66
N ARG A 143 3.99 -4.13 -25.15
CA ARG A 143 4.45 -2.95 -25.90
C ARG A 143 5.54 -2.25 -25.12
N SER A 144 6.57 -1.76 -25.82
CA SER A 144 7.63 -0.95 -25.23
C SER A 144 7.08 0.35 -24.63
N LEU A 145 7.74 0.81 -23.56
CA LEU A 145 7.43 2.07 -22.89
C LEU A 145 8.56 3.07 -23.13
N ASP A 146 8.20 4.30 -23.47
CA ASP A 146 9.10 5.44 -23.40
C ASP A 146 9.27 5.87 -21.93
N ILE A 147 10.31 5.33 -21.30
CA ILE A 147 10.62 5.62 -19.89
C ILE A 147 11.02 7.07 -19.70
N HIS A 148 11.71 7.68 -20.68
CA HIS A 148 12.11 9.07 -20.60
C HIS A 148 10.89 10.01 -20.49
N SER A 149 9.87 9.82 -21.34
CA SER A 149 8.62 10.58 -21.24
C SER A 149 7.90 10.33 -19.91
N MET A 150 7.92 9.10 -19.39
CA MET A 150 7.34 8.81 -18.06
C MET A 150 8.10 9.54 -16.96
N GLU A 151 9.44 9.50 -16.95
CA GLU A 151 10.28 10.21 -15.96
C GLU A 151 10.08 11.72 -16.01
N THR A 152 9.94 12.30 -17.22
CA THR A 152 9.68 13.74 -17.42
C THR A 152 8.34 14.18 -16.81
N ALA A 153 7.36 13.29 -16.70
CA ALA A 153 6.07 13.59 -16.06
C ALA A 153 6.12 13.60 -14.52
N LEU A 154 7.08 12.89 -13.89
CA LEU A 154 7.09 12.66 -12.43
C LEU A 154 7.23 13.95 -11.59
N PRO A 155 8.04 14.96 -11.97
CA PRO A 155 8.18 16.18 -11.18
C PRO A 155 6.85 16.89 -10.89
N SER A 156 5.86 16.79 -11.79
CA SER A 156 4.53 17.37 -11.60
C SER A 156 3.75 16.77 -10.42
N LEU A 157 4.13 15.58 -9.96
CA LEU A 157 3.51 14.90 -8.83
C LEU A 157 4.07 15.33 -7.48
N ILE A 158 5.32 15.84 -7.44
CA ILE A 158 6.03 16.16 -6.20
C ILE A 158 5.44 17.42 -5.56
N GLY A 159 5.32 17.38 -4.23
CA GLY A 159 4.77 18.48 -3.44
C GLY A 159 3.33 18.26 -3.02
N THR A 160 2.70 19.34 -2.55
CA THR A 160 1.32 19.33 -2.05
C THR A 160 0.35 19.76 -3.14
N HIS A 161 -0.51 18.84 -3.56
CA HIS A 161 -1.49 19.08 -4.61
C HIS A 161 -2.86 18.51 -4.21
N ASP A 162 -3.90 18.97 -4.91
CA ASP A 162 -5.23 18.35 -4.87
C ASP A 162 -5.29 17.20 -5.89
N PHE A 163 -5.16 15.98 -5.41
CA PHE A 163 -5.19 14.75 -6.21
C PHE A 163 -6.61 14.20 -6.45
N SER A 164 -7.63 15.04 -6.40
CA SER A 164 -9.03 14.60 -6.62
C SER A 164 -9.25 13.93 -7.98
N ALA A 165 -8.49 14.32 -9.02
CA ALA A 165 -8.52 13.66 -10.34
C ALA A 165 -8.08 12.18 -10.27
N PHE A 166 -7.27 11.80 -9.29
CA PHE A 166 -6.81 10.42 -9.11
C PHE A 166 -7.60 9.63 -8.06
N LYS A 167 -8.64 10.22 -7.48
CA LYS A 167 -9.49 9.58 -6.48
C LYS A 167 -10.50 8.63 -7.14
N ALA A 168 -10.80 7.49 -6.49
CA ALA A 168 -11.89 6.62 -6.91
C ALA A 168 -13.24 7.36 -6.89
N SER A 169 -14.05 7.18 -7.91
CA SER A 169 -15.42 7.69 -7.94
C SER A 169 -16.21 7.16 -6.73
N GLY A 170 -17.07 8.00 -6.13
CA GLY A 170 -17.87 7.64 -4.96
C GLY A 170 -17.08 7.52 -3.64
N SER A 171 -15.83 7.99 -3.58
CA SER A 171 -15.05 8.01 -2.33
C SER A 171 -15.47 9.17 -1.41
N ASN A 172 -15.80 8.87 -0.15
CA ASN A 172 -16.23 9.86 0.87
C ASN A 172 -15.07 10.60 1.56
N THR A 173 -13.88 10.66 0.94
CA THR A 173 -12.73 11.35 1.53
C THR A 173 -12.99 12.86 1.56
N LYS A 174 -12.81 13.50 2.73
CA LYS A 174 -13.11 14.92 2.97
C LYS A 174 -12.24 15.89 2.14
N THR A 175 -10.98 15.53 1.86
CA THR A 175 -10.05 16.36 1.09
C THR A 175 -9.23 15.52 0.11
N GLY A 176 -9.01 16.07 -1.10
CA GLY A 176 -8.12 15.50 -2.12
C GLY A 176 -6.65 15.85 -1.94
N ILE A 177 -6.34 16.75 -0.99
CA ILE A 177 -4.99 17.29 -0.80
C ILE A 177 -4.08 16.21 -0.19
N ARG A 178 -2.92 15.98 -0.83
CA ARG A 178 -1.85 15.09 -0.35
C ARG A 178 -0.49 15.69 -0.69
N THR A 179 0.52 15.31 0.09
CA THR A 179 1.90 15.71 -0.16
C THR A 179 2.70 14.50 -0.60
N ILE A 180 3.19 14.53 -1.86
CA ILE A 180 4.08 13.49 -2.38
C ILE A 180 5.53 13.94 -2.16
N TYR A 181 6.31 13.09 -1.49
CA TYR A 181 7.71 13.33 -1.14
C TYR A 181 8.69 12.75 -2.15
N LEU A 182 8.32 11.64 -2.79
CA LEU A 182 9.15 10.93 -3.76
C LEU A 182 8.29 10.30 -4.85
N CYS A 183 8.75 10.44 -6.08
CA CYS A 183 8.27 9.68 -7.24
C CYS A 183 9.46 9.29 -8.11
N GLU A 184 9.61 8.01 -8.40
CA GLU A 184 10.68 7.53 -9.27
C GLU A 184 10.23 6.29 -10.04
N ILE A 185 10.82 6.08 -11.22
CA ILE A 185 10.71 4.84 -11.97
C ILE A 185 12.12 4.32 -12.24
N LYS A 186 12.36 3.05 -11.95
CA LYS A 186 13.71 2.45 -12.13
C LYS A 186 13.60 1.09 -12.80
N PRO A 187 14.54 0.76 -13.68
CA PRO A 187 14.68 -0.60 -14.17
C PRO A 187 15.13 -1.50 -13.02
N ILE A 188 14.57 -2.70 -12.97
CA ILE A 188 14.96 -3.74 -12.01
C ILE A 188 15.71 -4.82 -12.78
N ASN A 189 17.02 -4.89 -12.56
CA ASN A 189 17.84 -6.00 -13.05
C ASN A 189 17.58 -7.23 -12.18
N ARG A 190 16.95 -8.25 -12.75
CA ARG A 190 16.77 -9.56 -12.08
C ARG A 190 17.10 -10.67 -13.07
N GLU A 191 17.88 -11.65 -12.59
CA GLU A 191 18.28 -12.86 -13.30
C GLU A 191 17.11 -13.81 -13.64
N ILE A 192 15.87 -13.47 -13.21
CA ILE A 192 14.66 -14.32 -13.35
C ILE A 192 14.00 -14.15 -14.73
N PHE A 193 14.48 -13.23 -15.57
CA PHE A 193 13.98 -13.11 -16.94
C PHE A 193 14.65 -14.16 -17.85
N PRO A 194 13.88 -14.77 -18.77
CA PRO A 194 14.48 -15.64 -19.77
C PRO A 194 15.51 -14.87 -20.59
N PRO A 195 16.54 -15.53 -21.14
CA PRO A 195 17.56 -14.91 -21.98
C PRO A 195 16.99 -14.16 -23.20
N SER A 196 15.76 -14.48 -23.61
CA SER A 196 15.04 -13.84 -24.74
C SER A 196 14.58 -12.41 -24.47
N GLY A 197 14.81 -11.87 -23.28
CA GLY A 197 14.49 -10.49 -22.99
C GLY A 197 13.12 -10.30 -22.31
N GLY A 198 13.04 -9.21 -21.68
CA GLY A 198 11.91 -8.61 -20.96
C GLY A 198 12.46 -7.49 -20.10
N LEU A 199 11.70 -6.44 -19.93
CA LEU A 199 12.08 -5.31 -19.09
C LEU A 199 11.19 -5.29 -17.88
N HIS A 200 11.79 -5.02 -16.72
CA HIS A 200 11.07 -4.86 -15.47
C HIS A 200 11.31 -3.46 -14.93
N TYR A 201 10.25 -2.72 -14.77
CA TYR A 201 10.28 -1.39 -14.17
C TYR A 201 9.53 -1.39 -12.84
N MET A 202 10.05 -0.68 -11.87
CA MET A 202 9.39 -0.42 -10.60
C MET A 202 9.17 1.09 -10.45
N PHE A 203 7.91 1.48 -10.43
CA PHE A 203 7.50 2.82 -10.01
C PHE A 203 7.39 2.84 -8.49
N THR A 204 8.02 3.82 -7.85
CA THR A 204 7.96 4.02 -6.39
C THR A 204 7.40 5.40 -6.10
N ILE A 205 6.47 5.47 -5.15
CA ILE A 205 5.86 6.72 -4.71
C ILE A 205 5.74 6.75 -3.19
N ALA A 206 6.13 7.89 -2.58
CA ALA A 206 6.03 8.13 -1.15
C ALA A 206 5.22 9.39 -0.86
N ALA A 207 4.29 9.34 0.09
CA ALA A 207 3.42 10.45 0.45
C ALA A 207 3.00 10.39 1.92
N ASP A 208 2.45 11.49 2.44
CA ASP A 208 1.77 11.56 3.75
C ASP A 208 0.54 10.64 3.83
N GLY A 209 -0.07 10.35 2.69
CA GLY A 209 -1.20 9.45 2.55
C GLY A 209 -1.66 9.36 1.10
N PHE A 210 -2.57 8.42 0.83
CA PHE A 210 -3.10 8.19 -0.50
C PHE A 210 -4.63 8.13 -0.48
N LEU A 211 -5.26 8.65 -1.55
CA LEU A 211 -6.67 8.47 -1.82
C LEU A 211 -6.92 7.05 -2.37
N ARG A 212 -8.15 6.58 -2.25
CA ARG A 212 -8.52 5.30 -2.86
C ARG A 212 -8.25 5.34 -4.37
N TYR A 213 -7.56 4.33 -4.90
CA TYR A 213 -7.11 4.16 -6.29
C TYR A 213 -6.04 5.16 -6.75
N MET A 214 -5.61 6.12 -5.94
CA MET A 214 -4.72 7.21 -6.36
C MET A 214 -3.47 6.69 -7.08
N VAL A 215 -2.70 5.79 -6.47
CA VAL A 215 -1.46 5.26 -7.07
C VAL A 215 -1.75 4.53 -8.37
N ARG A 216 -2.79 3.71 -8.43
CA ARG A 216 -3.18 2.97 -9.63
C ARG A 216 -3.63 3.88 -10.76
N ASN A 217 -4.32 4.99 -10.46
CA ASN A 217 -4.73 5.97 -11.47
C ASN A 217 -3.53 6.76 -11.99
N ILE A 218 -2.58 7.14 -11.11
CA ILE A 218 -1.30 7.76 -11.51
C ILE A 218 -0.53 6.82 -12.45
N VAL A 219 -0.35 5.55 -12.07
CA VAL A 219 0.35 4.56 -12.90
C VAL A 219 -0.37 4.32 -14.22
N GLY A 220 -1.71 4.31 -14.22
CA GLY A 220 -2.49 4.18 -15.45
C GLY A 220 -2.21 5.31 -16.45
N LEU A 221 -2.14 6.55 -15.97
CA LEU A 221 -1.78 7.71 -16.81
C LEU A 221 -0.30 7.64 -17.24
N LEU A 222 0.62 7.29 -16.32
CA LEU A 222 2.04 7.11 -16.65
C LEU A 222 2.26 6.08 -17.78
N VAL A 223 1.54 4.96 -17.72
CA VAL A 223 1.62 3.95 -18.79
C VAL A 223 1.08 4.49 -20.13
N GLN A 224 0.02 5.29 -20.12
CA GLN A 224 -0.46 5.94 -21.34
C GLN A 224 0.58 6.91 -21.92
N ILE A 225 1.31 7.65 -21.07
CA ILE A 225 2.42 8.51 -21.47
C ILE A 225 3.54 7.65 -22.09
N GLY A 226 3.98 6.60 -21.41
CA GLY A 226 5.00 5.69 -21.89
C GLY A 226 4.64 4.96 -23.18
N LEU A 227 3.35 4.75 -23.46
CA LEU A 227 2.84 4.21 -24.73
C LEU A 227 2.70 5.26 -25.83
N GLY A 228 2.99 6.54 -25.55
CA GLY A 228 2.85 7.66 -26.49
C GLY A 228 1.40 8.01 -26.85
N THR A 229 0.42 7.55 -26.07
CA THR A 229 -1.00 7.89 -26.28
C THR A 229 -1.41 9.17 -25.56
N ARG A 230 -0.55 9.64 -24.66
CA ARG A 230 -0.66 10.89 -23.90
C ARG A 230 0.70 11.59 -23.86
N SER A 231 0.69 12.90 -23.72
CA SER A 231 1.90 13.70 -23.50
C SER A 231 2.32 13.68 -22.01
N TYR A 232 3.58 13.95 -21.70
CA TYR A 232 4.05 14.07 -20.32
C TYR A 232 3.43 15.28 -19.60
N GLU A 233 3.07 16.35 -20.32
CA GLU A 233 2.37 17.52 -19.77
C GLU A 233 0.97 17.17 -19.25
N ASP A 234 0.38 16.08 -19.73
CA ASP A 234 -0.94 15.63 -19.26
C ASP A 234 -0.96 15.31 -17.77
N MET A 235 0.18 14.96 -17.15
CA MET A 235 0.23 14.74 -15.71
C MET A 235 -0.14 16.00 -14.95
N ALA A 236 0.45 17.15 -15.27
CA ALA A 236 0.13 18.44 -14.67
C ALA A 236 -1.30 18.89 -15.01
N ASN A 237 -1.73 18.70 -16.25
CA ASN A 237 -3.07 19.07 -16.71
C ASN A 237 -4.16 18.29 -15.96
N VAL A 238 -3.95 16.99 -15.74
CA VAL A 238 -4.89 16.14 -14.99
C VAL A 238 -4.96 16.55 -13.51
N ILE A 239 -3.82 16.85 -12.86
CA ILE A 239 -3.81 17.38 -11.49
C ILE A 239 -4.63 18.68 -11.42
N ALA A 240 -4.38 19.61 -12.34
CA ALA A 240 -5.07 20.90 -12.38
C ALA A 240 -6.58 20.77 -12.64
N SER A 241 -6.99 19.78 -13.42
CA SER A 241 -8.42 19.55 -13.76
C SER A 241 -9.26 19.12 -12.57
N LYS A 242 -8.69 18.42 -11.60
CA LYS A 242 -9.38 17.76 -10.47
C LYS A 242 -10.50 16.81 -10.89
N ASP A 243 -10.57 16.47 -12.16
CA ASP A 243 -11.59 15.61 -12.75
C ASP A 243 -11.08 14.19 -12.97
N ARG A 244 -11.75 13.20 -12.34
CA ARG A 244 -11.40 11.78 -12.48
C ARG A 244 -11.50 11.29 -13.93
N SER A 245 -12.38 11.82 -14.73
CA SER A 245 -12.56 11.39 -16.13
C SER A 245 -11.30 11.68 -16.97
N SER A 246 -10.54 12.72 -16.63
CA SER A 246 -9.32 13.10 -17.32
C SER A 246 -8.11 12.21 -17.02
N ALA A 247 -8.11 11.48 -15.90
CA ALA A 247 -6.98 10.66 -15.46
C ALA A 247 -6.80 9.32 -16.20
N GLY A 248 -7.74 8.96 -17.08
CA GLY A 248 -7.68 7.73 -17.87
C GLY A 248 -7.91 6.44 -17.06
N PRO A 249 -7.45 5.28 -17.56
CA PRO A 249 -7.73 3.97 -16.96
C PRO A 249 -6.99 3.76 -15.65
N THR A 250 -7.59 2.99 -14.74
CA THR A 250 -6.96 2.54 -13.51
C THR A 250 -6.04 1.35 -13.81
N ALA A 251 -4.77 1.41 -13.40
CA ALA A 251 -3.83 0.30 -13.51
C ALA A 251 -4.33 -0.94 -12.73
N PRO A 252 -4.05 -2.16 -13.20
CA PRO A 252 -4.43 -3.40 -12.53
C PRO A 252 -3.91 -3.47 -11.08
N PRO A 253 -4.64 -4.11 -10.15
CA PRO A 253 -4.25 -4.13 -8.73
C PRO A 253 -2.98 -4.96 -8.45
N GLN A 254 -2.77 -6.03 -9.20
CA GLN A 254 -1.71 -7.01 -8.95
C GLN A 254 -0.27 -6.47 -9.13
N GLY A 255 -0.10 -5.29 -9.71
CA GLY A 255 1.21 -4.64 -9.76
C GLY A 255 1.53 -3.81 -8.53
N LEU A 256 0.54 -3.50 -7.68
CA LEU A 256 0.66 -2.57 -6.57
C LEU A 256 1.00 -3.26 -5.25
N TYR A 257 1.97 -2.70 -4.53
CA TYR A 257 2.41 -3.16 -3.20
C TYR A 257 2.50 -1.98 -2.25
N LEU A 258 1.91 -2.11 -1.06
CA LEU A 258 2.27 -1.25 0.07
C LEU A 258 3.65 -1.70 0.55
N LYS A 259 4.69 -0.89 0.28
CA LYS A 259 6.09 -1.25 0.50
C LYS A 259 6.51 -1.02 1.95
N GLN A 260 6.14 0.15 2.51
CA GLN A 260 6.58 0.56 3.84
C GLN A 260 5.63 1.62 4.43
N VAL A 261 5.54 1.64 5.76
CA VAL A 261 4.84 2.68 6.54
C VAL A 261 5.80 3.20 7.60
N TYR A 262 5.92 4.52 7.73
CA TYR A 262 6.80 5.18 8.69
C TYR A 262 5.99 5.93 9.75
N TYR A 263 6.50 5.88 10.97
CA TYR A 263 5.94 6.54 12.16
C TYR A 263 6.94 7.51 12.79
N ASP A 264 8.22 7.46 12.40
CA ASP A 264 9.29 8.37 12.82
C ASP A 264 9.92 9.01 11.58
N LYS A 265 10.08 10.34 11.62
CA LYS A 265 10.72 11.11 10.55
C LYS A 265 12.19 10.72 10.35
N SER A 266 12.89 10.35 11.43
CA SER A 266 14.29 9.94 11.39
C SER A 266 14.54 8.67 10.58
N GLU A 267 13.51 7.83 10.43
CA GLU A 267 13.58 6.58 9.67
C GLU A 267 13.37 6.77 8.15
N ILE A 268 12.95 7.97 7.71
CA ILE A 268 12.61 8.22 6.30
C ILE A 268 13.87 8.67 5.54
N PRO A 269 14.43 7.83 4.64
CA PRO A 269 15.76 8.06 4.08
C PRO A 269 15.85 9.23 3.09
N PHE A 270 14.72 9.84 2.68
CA PHE A 270 14.66 10.90 1.67
C PHE A 270 14.05 12.23 2.17
N ILE A 271 13.46 12.30 3.37
CA ILE A 271 12.87 13.55 3.92
C ILE A 271 13.94 14.61 4.22
N ILE A 272 15.20 14.20 4.43
CA ILE A 272 16.32 15.13 4.69
C ILE A 272 16.56 16.12 3.52
N LYS A 273 15.98 15.86 2.35
CA LYS A 273 16.10 16.75 1.17
C LYS A 273 14.96 17.78 1.02
N LEU A 274 13.93 17.74 1.88
CA LEU A 274 12.75 18.61 1.77
C LEU A 274 12.63 19.66 2.88
N SER A 275 13.64 19.79 3.74
CA SER A 275 13.66 20.73 4.88
C SER A 275 14.62 21.91 4.70
N ASP A 276 15.00 22.24 3.47
CA ASP A 276 15.74 23.48 3.15
C ASP A 276 14.86 24.46 2.39
#